data_42696d3a8428dab127c6286e688e82a8
#
_entry.id   42696d3a8428dab127c6286e688e82a8
#
_cell.length_a   1.000
_cell.length_b   1.000
_cell.length_c   1.000
_cell.angle_alpha   90.00
_cell.angle_beta   90.00
_cell.angle_gamma   90.00
#
_symmetry.space_group_name_H-M   'P 1'
#
loop_
_entity.id
_entity.type
_entity.pdbx_description
1 polymer ?
#
loop_
_entity_poly.entity_id
_entity_poly.type
_entity_poly.pdbx_seq_one_letter_code
_entity_poly.pdbx_strand_id
1 'polypeptide(L)'
;MAMKFRAHDTFFIRKGWLSKGMKYVQSKPDVFIAKDENPMDVLGIGANMVKALRYWLQAVGLTTEPNKGKRTQSFTLFGQSVYEHDRYIEEMGTLYLLHYKLASNKEEATAWYYFFNEFNMSEFTRDDFVSFLQQRIRMEEEASDVAIRSLNDDFTCIINTYLPRYKTSPNRVAPESNIDCPFGELGLIDILSREKKTYRKAIPSVNTRDPW
;
A
#
# COMPACT_ATOMS: atom_id res chain seq x y z
N MET A 1 6.29 0.23 -20.66
CA MET A 1 6.16 -0.40 -19.32
C MET A 1 4.70 -0.45 -18.95
N ALA A 2 4.18 -1.62 -18.58
CA ALA A 2 2.76 -1.75 -18.22
C ALA A 2 2.48 -1.01 -16.92
N MET A 3 1.53 -0.08 -16.93
CA MET A 3 1.04 0.63 -15.75
C MET A 3 -0.02 -0.22 -15.04
N LYS A 4 0.01 -0.26 -13.71
CA LYS A 4 -0.92 -1.03 -12.90
C LYS A 4 -1.71 -0.12 -11.97
N PHE A 5 -3.05 -0.13 -12.12
CA PHE A 5 -3.98 0.63 -11.31
C PHE A 5 -4.96 -0.30 -10.58
N ARG A 6 -5.44 0.11 -9.41
CA ARG A 6 -6.45 -0.58 -8.60
C ARG A 6 -6.13 -2.03 -8.23
N ALA A 7 -4.85 -2.44 -8.28
CA ALA A 7 -4.45 -3.83 -7.98
C ALA A 7 -4.64 -4.21 -6.49
N HIS A 8 -4.79 -3.23 -5.62
CA HIS A 8 -5.09 -3.37 -4.18
C HIS A 8 -6.59 -3.69 -3.91
N ASP A 9 -7.43 -3.83 -4.92
CA ASP A 9 -8.86 -4.17 -4.81
C ASP A 9 -9.63 -3.28 -3.79
N THR A 10 -9.26 -1.98 -3.73
CA THR A 10 -9.73 -0.93 -2.80
C THR A 10 -9.32 -1.08 -1.32
N PHE A 11 -8.53 -2.08 -0.97
CA PHE A 11 -8.05 -2.28 0.40
C PHE A 11 -6.65 -1.69 0.59
N PHE A 12 -6.52 -0.78 1.53
CA PHE A 12 -5.21 -0.28 1.98
C PHE A 12 -4.52 -1.27 2.93
N ILE A 13 -3.21 -1.09 3.15
CA ILE A 13 -2.42 -1.94 4.06
C ILE A 13 -2.92 -1.76 5.49
N ARG A 14 -3.29 -2.85 6.16
CA ARG A 14 -3.73 -2.84 7.56
C ARG A 14 -2.59 -3.30 8.47
N LYS A 15 -2.57 -2.80 9.70
CA LYS A 15 -1.62 -3.24 10.72
C LYS A 15 -1.65 -4.77 10.86
N GLY A 16 -0.47 -5.38 10.85
CA GLY A 16 -0.33 -6.84 10.93
C GLY A 16 -0.55 -7.62 9.61
N TRP A 17 -1.03 -7.00 8.53
CA TRP A 17 -1.23 -7.69 7.27
C TRP A 17 0.06 -8.18 6.64
N LEU A 18 1.06 -7.30 6.53
CA LEU A 18 2.35 -7.66 5.93
C LEU A 18 3.06 -8.74 6.75
N SER A 19 3.05 -8.63 8.07
CA SER A 19 3.57 -9.65 8.99
C SER A 19 2.86 -11.00 8.82
N LYS A 20 1.51 -10.98 8.78
CA LYS A 20 0.71 -12.18 8.51
C LYS A 20 1.08 -12.80 7.15
N GLY A 21 1.12 -11.98 6.10
CA GLY A 21 1.45 -12.44 4.74
C GLY A 21 2.83 -13.07 4.68
N MET A 22 3.86 -12.43 5.25
CA MET A 22 5.22 -12.99 5.31
C MET A 22 5.25 -14.34 6.04
N LYS A 23 4.58 -14.45 7.20
CA LYS A 23 4.50 -15.72 7.95
C LYS A 23 3.96 -16.85 7.08
N TYR A 24 2.87 -16.61 6.36
CA TYR A 24 2.26 -17.66 5.54
C TYR A 24 3.05 -17.95 4.26
N VAL A 25 3.64 -16.96 3.61
CA VAL A 25 4.54 -17.18 2.47
C VAL A 25 5.74 -18.04 2.87
N GLN A 26 6.32 -17.82 4.06
CA GLN A 26 7.41 -18.63 4.59
C GLN A 26 7.03 -20.09 4.76
N SER A 27 5.84 -20.37 5.28
CA SER A 27 5.38 -21.74 5.56
C SER A 27 4.77 -22.44 4.33
N LYS A 28 4.09 -21.68 3.46
CA LYS A 28 3.38 -22.17 2.28
C LYS A 28 3.46 -21.12 1.15
N PRO A 29 4.49 -21.19 0.28
CA PRO A 29 4.69 -20.21 -0.79
C PRO A 29 3.52 -20.03 -1.77
N ASP A 30 2.65 -21.03 -1.86
CA ASP A 30 1.45 -21.00 -2.70
C ASP A 30 0.16 -20.66 -1.94
N VAL A 31 0.24 -20.15 -0.71
CA VAL A 31 -0.90 -19.85 0.16
C VAL A 31 -2.01 -19.03 -0.53
N PHE A 32 -1.64 -18.12 -1.43
CA PHE A 32 -2.61 -17.26 -2.14
C PHE A 32 -3.31 -17.93 -3.32
N ILE A 33 -2.83 -19.09 -3.77
CA ILE A 33 -3.34 -19.83 -4.94
C ILE A 33 -3.55 -21.31 -4.64
N ALA A 34 -3.42 -21.72 -3.41
CA ALA A 34 -3.60 -23.09 -2.96
C ALA A 34 -5.00 -23.61 -3.34
N LYS A 35 -5.07 -24.86 -3.78
CA LYS A 35 -6.31 -25.55 -4.13
C LYS A 35 -6.73 -26.58 -3.09
N ASP A 36 -5.77 -27.06 -2.32
CA ASP A 36 -5.92 -28.04 -1.22
C ASP A 36 -6.51 -27.40 0.04
N GLU A 37 -6.23 -26.14 0.26
CA GLU A 37 -6.78 -25.34 1.37
C GLU A 37 -7.29 -24.01 0.84
N ASN A 38 -8.42 -23.54 1.35
CA ASN A 38 -8.96 -22.25 0.95
C ASN A 38 -8.14 -21.11 1.56
N PRO A 39 -7.52 -20.23 0.74
CA PRO A 39 -6.73 -19.11 1.24
C PRO A 39 -7.47 -18.19 2.23
N MET A 40 -8.79 -18.06 2.10
CA MET A 40 -9.61 -17.27 3.01
C MET A 40 -9.61 -17.84 4.42
N ASP A 41 -9.73 -19.16 4.54
CA ASP A 41 -9.78 -19.86 5.82
C ASP A 41 -8.40 -19.85 6.50
N VAL A 42 -7.34 -20.10 5.71
CA VAL A 42 -5.96 -20.07 6.20
C VAL A 42 -5.57 -18.68 6.70
N LEU A 43 -5.88 -17.63 5.91
CA LEU A 43 -5.51 -16.26 6.23
C LEU A 43 -6.52 -15.57 7.17
N GLY A 44 -7.73 -16.13 7.34
CA GLY A 44 -8.79 -15.52 8.15
C GLY A 44 -9.27 -14.17 7.62
N ILE A 45 -9.31 -14.00 6.29
CA ILE A 45 -9.73 -12.76 5.62
C ILE A 45 -10.54 -13.07 4.35
N GLY A 46 -11.41 -12.14 3.93
CA GLY A 46 -12.25 -12.33 2.74
C GLY A 46 -11.48 -12.41 1.42
N ALA A 47 -12.09 -12.95 0.38
CA ALA A 47 -11.45 -13.25 -0.91
C ALA A 47 -10.75 -12.03 -1.55
N ASN A 48 -11.37 -10.85 -1.54
CA ASN A 48 -10.75 -9.63 -2.09
C ASN A 48 -9.61 -9.13 -1.22
N MET A 49 -9.68 -9.34 0.09
CA MET A 49 -8.58 -9.02 1.02
C MET A 49 -7.39 -9.96 0.83
N VAL A 50 -7.61 -11.23 0.47
CA VAL A 50 -6.55 -12.18 0.08
C VAL A 50 -5.80 -11.66 -1.15
N LYS A 51 -6.53 -11.22 -2.19
CA LYS A 51 -5.93 -10.61 -3.40
C LYS A 51 -5.15 -9.34 -3.06
N ALA A 52 -5.73 -8.47 -2.24
CA ALA A 52 -5.07 -7.24 -1.81
C ALA A 52 -3.79 -7.51 -1.01
N LEU A 53 -3.81 -8.45 -0.06
CA LEU A 53 -2.62 -8.82 0.70
C LEU A 53 -1.53 -9.39 -0.19
N ARG A 54 -1.89 -10.28 -1.13
CA ARG A 54 -0.96 -10.82 -2.13
C ARG A 54 -0.28 -9.71 -2.94
N TYR A 55 -1.06 -8.73 -3.39
CA TYR A 55 -0.56 -7.56 -4.11
C TYR A 55 0.37 -6.71 -3.24
N TRP A 56 -0.04 -6.39 -2.01
CA TRP A 56 0.73 -5.52 -1.14
C TRP A 56 2.12 -6.06 -0.80
N LEU A 57 2.25 -7.36 -0.57
CA LEU A 57 3.56 -7.98 -0.31
C LEU A 57 4.54 -7.75 -1.47
N GLN A 58 4.06 -7.76 -2.71
CA GLN A 58 4.87 -7.50 -3.91
C GLN A 58 5.12 -6.00 -4.08
N ALA A 59 4.09 -5.18 -3.95
CA ALA A 59 4.17 -3.73 -4.18
C ALA A 59 5.16 -3.05 -3.23
N VAL A 60 5.23 -3.49 -1.96
CA VAL A 60 6.22 -3.00 -0.98
C VAL A 60 7.55 -3.75 -1.03
N GLY A 61 7.76 -4.64 -2.00
CA GLY A 61 9.03 -5.31 -2.27
C GLY A 61 9.41 -6.42 -1.30
N LEU A 62 8.49 -6.93 -0.48
CA LEU A 62 8.76 -8.04 0.45
C LEU A 62 8.82 -9.39 -0.27
N THR A 63 7.98 -9.58 -1.28
CA THR A 63 7.91 -10.82 -2.05
C THR A 63 7.94 -10.55 -3.55
N THR A 64 8.20 -11.61 -4.30
CA THR A 64 8.13 -11.63 -5.76
C THR A 64 7.39 -12.88 -6.23
N GLU A 65 6.82 -12.83 -7.43
CA GLU A 65 6.20 -13.94 -8.12
C GLU A 65 6.82 -14.14 -9.50
N PRO A 66 6.94 -15.38 -9.99
CA PRO A 66 7.38 -15.61 -11.36
C PRO A 66 6.31 -15.16 -12.36
N ASN A 67 6.74 -14.55 -13.46
CA ASN A 67 5.84 -14.09 -14.53
C ASN A 67 5.15 -15.23 -15.28
N LYS A 68 5.70 -16.45 -15.22
CA LYS A 68 5.21 -17.64 -15.92
C LYS A 68 5.20 -18.85 -15.00
N GLY A 69 4.31 -19.79 -15.26
CA GLY A 69 4.19 -21.02 -14.47
C GLY A 69 3.36 -20.86 -13.20
N LYS A 70 3.70 -21.63 -12.16
CA LYS A 70 3.01 -21.57 -10.87
C LYS A 70 3.38 -20.25 -10.16
N ARG A 71 2.42 -19.38 -9.98
CA ARG A 71 2.60 -18.04 -9.40
C ARG A 71 2.68 -18.10 -7.86
N THR A 72 3.69 -18.81 -7.36
CA THR A 72 4.00 -18.88 -5.93
C THR A 72 4.82 -17.66 -5.51
N GLN A 73 4.60 -17.16 -4.31
CA GLN A 73 5.42 -16.08 -3.77
C GLN A 73 6.68 -16.61 -3.11
N SER A 74 7.78 -15.88 -3.28
CA SER A 74 9.02 -16.07 -2.55
C SER A 74 9.51 -14.74 -2.00
N PHE A 75 10.28 -14.76 -0.92
CA PHE A 75 10.89 -13.54 -0.40
C PHE A 75 11.89 -12.95 -1.38
N THR A 76 11.93 -11.62 -1.45
CA THR A 76 13.10 -10.89 -1.95
C THR A 76 14.19 -10.90 -0.87
N LEU A 77 15.41 -10.48 -1.22
CA LEU A 77 16.47 -10.29 -0.21
C LEU A 77 16.03 -9.30 0.89
N PHE A 78 15.35 -8.23 0.50
CA PHE A 78 14.77 -7.27 1.44
C PHE A 78 13.69 -7.92 2.32
N GLY A 79 12.76 -8.66 1.72
CA GLY A 79 11.71 -9.35 2.45
C GLY A 79 12.24 -10.39 3.44
N GLN A 80 13.29 -11.11 3.07
CA GLN A 80 13.97 -12.05 3.97
C GLN A 80 14.58 -11.32 5.17
N SER A 81 15.29 -10.22 4.92
CA SER A 81 15.88 -9.40 5.99
C SER A 81 14.82 -8.86 6.95
N VAL A 82 13.70 -8.33 6.43
CA VAL A 82 12.59 -7.85 7.27
C VAL A 82 11.99 -9.00 8.08
N TYR A 83 11.79 -10.18 7.47
CA TYR A 83 11.23 -11.33 8.18
C TYR A 83 12.13 -11.82 9.33
N GLU A 84 13.44 -11.74 9.17
CA GLU A 84 14.41 -12.18 10.18
C GLU A 84 14.59 -11.16 11.32
N HIS A 85 14.59 -9.86 11.02
CA HIS A 85 15.00 -8.82 11.98
C HIS A 85 13.83 -7.98 12.50
N ASP A 86 12.76 -7.77 11.69
CA ASP A 86 11.60 -6.98 12.09
C ASP A 86 10.30 -7.52 11.46
N ARG A 87 9.99 -8.79 11.72
CA ARG A 87 8.81 -9.47 11.13
C ARG A 87 7.48 -8.83 11.46
N TYR A 88 7.40 -8.06 12.54
CA TYR A 88 6.17 -7.39 12.97
C TYR A 88 6.06 -5.96 12.46
N ILE A 89 7.13 -5.45 11.82
CA ILE A 89 7.20 -4.11 11.24
C ILE A 89 6.92 -3.07 12.33
N GLU A 90 7.71 -3.10 13.38
CA GLU A 90 7.65 -2.19 14.52
C GLU A 90 8.67 -1.05 14.41
N GLU A 91 9.74 -1.26 13.61
CA GLU A 91 10.81 -0.30 13.44
C GLU A 91 10.46 0.76 12.38
N MET A 92 10.62 2.03 12.73
CA MET A 92 10.40 3.15 11.80
C MET A 92 11.29 3.04 10.55
N GLY A 93 12.52 2.55 10.69
CA GLY A 93 13.42 2.31 9.56
C GLY A 93 12.82 1.35 8.53
N THR A 94 12.21 0.26 8.99
CA THR A 94 11.52 -0.71 8.14
C THR A 94 10.33 -0.05 7.43
N LEU A 95 9.53 0.77 8.12
CA LEU A 95 8.40 1.49 7.52
C LEU A 95 8.86 2.46 6.41
N TYR A 96 9.96 3.22 6.63
CA TYR A 96 10.54 4.08 5.59
C TYR A 96 11.02 3.28 4.38
N LEU A 97 11.68 2.13 4.59
CA LEU A 97 12.13 1.27 3.50
C LEU A 97 10.96 0.67 2.70
N LEU A 98 9.90 0.22 3.37
CA LEU A 98 8.67 -0.26 2.73
C LEU A 98 8.00 0.85 1.91
N HIS A 99 7.90 2.06 2.47
CA HIS A 99 7.42 3.23 1.74
C HIS A 99 8.28 3.54 0.51
N TYR A 100 9.61 3.57 0.67
CA TYR A 100 10.53 3.80 -0.45
C TYR A 100 10.34 2.76 -1.57
N LYS A 101 10.26 1.48 -1.22
CA LYS A 101 9.98 0.40 -2.18
C LYS A 101 8.66 0.60 -2.91
N LEU A 102 7.60 0.95 -2.18
CA LEU A 102 6.29 1.22 -2.75
C LEU A 102 6.30 2.44 -3.69
N ALA A 103 6.85 3.56 -3.23
CA ALA A 103 6.89 4.81 -3.99
C ALA A 103 7.83 4.77 -5.21
N SER A 104 8.84 3.90 -5.22
CA SER A 104 9.75 3.70 -6.36
C SER A 104 9.26 2.65 -7.36
N ASN A 105 8.18 1.92 -7.06
CA ASN A 105 7.70 0.80 -7.87
C ASN A 105 6.67 1.27 -8.92
N LYS A 106 7.15 1.82 -10.03
CA LYS A 106 6.29 2.33 -11.12
C LYS A 106 5.41 1.23 -11.75
N GLU A 107 5.90 -0.01 -11.82
CA GLU A 107 5.19 -1.11 -12.51
C GLU A 107 4.05 -1.68 -11.66
N GLU A 108 4.30 -1.94 -10.38
CA GLU A 108 3.31 -2.56 -9.49
C GLU A 108 2.44 -1.54 -8.77
N ALA A 109 2.93 -0.31 -8.52
CA ALA A 109 2.26 0.72 -7.73
C ALA A 109 2.29 2.09 -8.46
N THR A 110 1.83 2.12 -9.71
CA THR A 110 1.93 3.28 -10.61
C THR A 110 1.40 4.56 -9.97
N ALA A 111 0.23 4.53 -9.32
CA ALA A 111 -0.34 5.71 -8.69
C ALA A 111 0.51 6.24 -7.53
N TRP A 112 1.12 5.36 -6.71
CA TRP A 112 2.07 5.73 -5.64
C TRP A 112 3.33 6.36 -6.19
N TYR A 113 3.90 5.76 -7.26
CA TYR A 113 5.07 6.31 -7.93
C TYR A 113 4.81 7.75 -8.39
N TYR A 114 3.75 7.99 -9.14
CA TYR A 114 3.43 9.34 -9.62
C TYR A 114 3.09 10.29 -8.47
N PHE A 115 2.39 9.83 -7.45
CA PHE A 115 2.02 10.67 -6.31
C PHE A 115 3.24 11.19 -5.56
N PHE A 116 4.21 10.35 -5.25
CA PHE A 116 5.36 10.73 -4.44
C PHE A 116 6.52 11.34 -5.23
N ASN A 117 6.67 11.02 -6.51
CA ASN A 117 7.84 11.46 -7.28
C ASN A 117 7.56 12.57 -8.28
N GLU A 118 6.35 12.66 -8.85
CA GLU A 118 6.09 13.59 -9.94
C GLU A 118 4.95 14.59 -9.67
N PHE A 119 4.02 14.28 -8.78
CA PHE A 119 2.95 15.18 -8.40
C PHE A 119 3.43 16.20 -7.37
N ASN A 120 3.74 17.43 -7.82
CA ASN A 120 4.43 18.44 -7.02
C ASN A 120 3.52 19.49 -6.33
N MET A 121 2.19 19.29 -6.33
CA MET A 121 1.29 20.18 -5.59
C MET A 121 1.47 19.98 -4.08
N SER A 122 1.69 21.09 -3.35
CA SER A 122 1.81 21.06 -1.90
C SER A 122 0.45 20.85 -1.22
N GLU A 123 -0.58 21.52 -1.73
CA GLU A 123 -1.97 21.35 -1.32
C GLU A 123 -2.77 20.80 -2.50
N PHE A 124 -3.61 19.81 -2.27
CA PHE A 124 -4.30 19.11 -3.35
C PHE A 124 -5.62 18.49 -2.89
N THR A 125 -6.47 18.26 -3.87
CA THR A 125 -7.69 17.46 -3.78
C THR A 125 -7.55 16.18 -4.56
N ARG A 126 -8.56 15.30 -4.49
CA ARG A 126 -8.64 14.12 -5.35
C ARG A 126 -8.62 14.47 -6.83
N ASP A 127 -9.39 15.49 -7.21
CA ASP A 127 -9.58 15.85 -8.60
C ASP A 127 -8.29 16.41 -9.22
N ASP A 128 -7.47 17.11 -8.44
CA ASP A 128 -6.14 17.59 -8.86
C ASP A 128 -5.22 16.41 -9.19
N PHE A 129 -5.13 15.42 -8.30
CA PHE A 129 -4.27 14.26 -8.53
C PHE A 129 -4.79 13.37 -9.68
N VAL A 130 -6.09 13.13 -9.75
CA VAL A 130 -6.68 12.31 -10.81
C VAL A 130 -6.48 12.97 -12.18
N SER A 131 -6.66 14.29 -12.29
CA SER A 131 -6.41 15.04 -13.53
C SER A 131 -4.95 14.97 -13.94
N PHE A 132 -4.02 15.15 -12.98
CA PHE A 132 -2.58 14.98 -13.22
C PHE A 132 -2.27 13.56 -13.73
N LEU A 133 -2.81 12.54 -13.07
CA LEU A 133 -2.53 11.15 -13.42
C LEU A 133 -3.09 10.78 -14.80
N GLN A 134 -4.29 11.27 -15.15
CA GLN A 134 -4.84 11.12 -16.51
C GLN A 134 -3.93 11.76 -17.58
N GLN A 135 -3.39 12.94 -17.29
CA GLN A 135 -2.46 13.59 -18.20
C GLN A 135 -1.19 12.76 -18.39
N ARG A 136 -0.62 12.22 -17.30
CA ARG A 136 0.58 11.35 -17.38
C ARG A 136 0.30 10.07 -18.16
N ILE A 137 -0.83 9.41 -17.93
CA ILE A 137 -1.23 8.22 -18.68
C ILE A 137 -1.30 8.50 -20.18
N ARG A 138 -1.89 9.64 -20.60
CA ARG A 138 -2.00 10.02 -22.01
C ARG A 138 -0.64 10.30 -22.69
N MET A 139 0.38 10.64 -21.92
CA MET A 139 1.73 10.91 -22.43
C MET A 139 2.57 9.64 -22.61
N GLU A 140 2.18 8.53 -22.01
CA GLU A 140 2.87 7.24 -22.18
C GLU A 140 2.46 6.60 -23.52
N GLU A 141 3.43 6.12 -24.30
CA GLU A 141 3.20 5.56 -25.65
C GLU A 141 2.31 4.31 -25.65
N GLU A 142 2.27 3.57 -24.55
CA GLU A 142 1.45 2.37 -24.37
C GLU A 142 0.18 2.66 -23.56
N ALA A 143 -0.38 3.88 -23.66
CA ALA A 143 -1.54 4.29 -22.88
C ALA A 143 -2.73 3.36 -23.08
N SER A 144 -3.06 2.59 -22.08
CA SER A 144 -4.34 1.89 -21.98
C SER A 144 -5.43 2.84 -21.50
N ASP A 145 -6.66 2.63 -21.95
CA ASP A 145 -7.81 3.41 -21.46
C ASP A 145 -8.10 2.99 -20.00
N VAL A 146 -7.63 3.79 -19.06
CA VAL A 146 -7.80 3.55 -17.62
C VAL A 146 -9.07 4.24 -17.14
N ALA A 147 -10.02 3.47 -16.62
CA ALA A 147 -11.25 4.01 -16.08
C ALA A 147 -10.99 5.01 -14.93
N ILE A 148 -11.60 6.19 -14.99
CA ILE A 148 -11.50 7.25 -13.96
C ILE A 148 -11.80 6.70 -12.56
N ARG A 149 -12.73 5.75 -12.44
CA ARG A 149 -13.03 5.09 -11.18
C ARG A 149 -11.81 4.40 -10.58
N SER A 150 -10.97 3.75 -11.37
CA SER A 150 -9.75 3.09 -10.89
C SER A 150 -8.77 4.11 -10.31
N LEU A 151 -8.61 5.27 -10.95
CA LEU A 151 -7.75 6.36 -10.46
C LEU A 151 -8.29 6.97 -9.16
N ASN A 152 -9.60 7.12 -9.04
CA ASN A 152 -10.25 7.57 -7.81
C ASN A 152 -10.07 6.56 -6.66
N ASP A 153 -10.14 5.26 -6.96
CA ASP A 153 -9.93 4.19 -5.99
C ASP A 153 -8.47 4.18 -5.51
N ASP A 154 -7.49 4.37 -6.42
CA ASP A 154 -6.07 4.50 -6.09
C ASP A 154 -5.81 5.72 -5.19
N PHE A 155 -6.35 6.90 -5.54
CA PHE A 155 -6.23 8.08 -4.69
C PHE A 155 -6.79 7.82 -3.28
N THR A 156 -7.98 7.25 -3.21
CA THR A 156 -8.63 6.94 -1.92
C THR A 156 -7.77 5.97 -1.11
N CYS A 157 -7.17 4.99 -1.77
CA CYS A 157 -6.29 4.03 -1.12
C CYS A 157 -4.98 4.69 -0.64
N ILE A 158 -4.37 5.59 -1.43
CA ILE A 158 -3.21 6.40 -1.01
C ILE A 158 -3.54 7.17 0.26
N ILE A 159 -4.62 7.95 0.25
CA ILE A 159 -5.00 8.75 1.42
C ILE A 159 -5.23 7.86 2.65
N ASN A 160 -5.94 6.74 2.50
CA ASN A 160 -6.19 5.82 3.61
C ASN A 160 -4.93 5.08 4.09
N THR A 161 -3.89 4.96 3.26
CA THR A 161 -2.62 4.34 3.60
C THR A 161 -1.75 5.26 4.46
N TYR A 162 -1.82 6.59 4.26
CA TYR A 162 -0.90 7.54 4.91
C TYR A 162 -1.56 8.48 5.92
N LEU A 163 -2.89 8.55 5.98
CA LEU A 163 -3.57 9.35 6.99
C LEU A 163 -3.96 8.51 8.21
N PRO A 164 -3.48 8.87 9.42
CA PRO A 164 -3.92 8.25 10.65
C PRO A 164 -5.43 8.43 10.82
N ARG A 165 -6.14 7.35 11.14
CA ARG A 165 -7.58 7.41 11.47
C ARG A 165 -7.74 7.62 12.96
N TYR A 166 -7.98 8.86 13.38
CA TYR A 166 -8.36 9.13 14.76
C TYR A 166 -9.81 8.67 15.02
N LYS A 167 -10.01 7.90 16.07
CA LYS A 167 -11.34 7.44 16.53
C LYS A 167 -12.20 8.66 16.89
N THR A 168 -13.30 8.86 16.19
CA THR A 168 -14.23 9.97 16.46
C THR A 168 -15.38 9.61 17.40
N SER A 169 -15.56 8.34 17.77
CA SER A 169 -16.62 7.94 18.72
C SER A 169 -16.35 6.55 19.32
N PRO A 170 -16.40 6.41 20.68
CA PRO A 170 -16.24 5.12 21.35
C PRO A 170 -17.35 4.10 21.05
N ASN A 171 -18.54 4.55 20.65
CA ASN A 171 -19.75 3.74 20.56
C ASN A 171 -20.03 3.16 19.15
N ARG A 172 -19.19 3.40 18.17
CA ARG A 172 -19.31 2.85 16.79
C ARG A 172 -18.05 2.10 16.36
N VAL A 173 -17.56 1.26 17.23
CA VAL A 173 -16.35 0.48 16.95
C VAL A 173 -16.74 -0.90 16.44
N ALA A 174 -16.87 -1.05 15.12
CA ALA A 174 -16.69 -2.37 14.56
C ALA A 174 -15.20 -2.78 14.76
N PRO A 175 -14.90 -4.01 15.23
CA PRO A 175 -13.51 -4.46 15.44
C PRO A 175 -12.61 -4.24 14.23
N GLU A 176 -13.19 -4.28 13.03
CA GLU A 176 -12.49 -4.08 11.76
C GLU A 176 -12.21 -2.62 11.39
N SER A 177 -12.91 -1.64 12.02
CA SER A 177 -12.75 -0.21 11.68
C SER A 177 -11.58 0.47 12.39
N ASN A 178 -10.94 -0.21 13.36
CA ASN A 178 -9.85 0.30 14.18
C ASN A 178 -8.46 -0.15 13.72
N ILE A 179 -8.36 -0.78 12.56
CA ILE A 179 -7.09 -1.27 12.07
C ILE A 179 -6.41 -0.14 11.31
N ASP A 180 -5.54 0.58 12.02
CA ASP A 180 -4.73 1.63 11.44
C ASP A 180 -3.75 1.07 10.40
N CYS A 181 -3.47 1.86 9.36
CA CYS A 181 -2.37 1.57 8.47
C CYS A 181 -1.05 2.01 9.12
N PRO A 182 -0.02 1.13 9.18
CA PRO A 182 1.26 1.50 9.77
C PRO A 182 1.93 2.71 9.10
N PHE A 183 1.71 2.93 7.81
CA PHE A 183 2.27 4.07 7.07
C PHE A 183 1.71 5.43 7.51
N GLY A 184 0.62 5.47 8.26
CA GLY A 184 0.15 6.68 8.92
C GLY A 184 1.17 7.26 9.91
N GLU A 185 2.03 6.43 10.48
CA GLU A 185 3.11 6.84 11.41
C GLU A 185 4.22 7.64 10.72
N LEU A 186 4.35 7.52 9.39
CA LEU A 186 5.35 8.26 8.61
C LEU A 186 5.07 9.75 8.49
N GLY A 187 3.83 10.21 8.73
CA GLY A 187 3.46 11.62 8.68
C GLY A 187 3.65 12.30 7.33
N LEU A 188 3.53 11.56 6.21
CA LEU A 188 3.81 12.05 4.86
C LEU A 188 2.65 12.84 4.24
N ILE A 189 1.44 12.70 4.78
CA ILE A 189 0.23 13.38 4.30
C ILE A 189 -0.55 13.90 5.50
N ASP A 190 -0.96 15.18 5.41
CA ASP A 190 -1.86 15.82 6.36
C ASP A 190 -3.19 16.15 5.71
N ILE A 191 -4.25 16.23 6.52
CA ILE A 191 -5.53 16.77 6.09
C ILE A 191 -5.64 18.25 6.49
N LEU A 192 -5.85 19.13 5.50
CA LEU A 192 -6.05 20.56 5.73
C LEU A 192 -7.51 20.90 6.01
N SER A 193 -8.43 20.32 5.25
CA SER A 193 -9.86 20.50 5.43
C SER A 193 -10.62 19.20 5.20
N ARG A 194 -11.32 18.74 6.23
CA ARG A 194 -12.20 17.56 6.13
C ARG A 194 -13.42 17.84 5.27
N GLU A 195 -13.97 19.04 5.38
CA GLU A 195 -15.15 19.48 4.64
C GLU A 195 -14.86 19.56 3.13
N LYS A 196 -13.77 20.25 2.76
CA LYS A 196 -13.33 20.41 1.37
C LYS A 196 -12.52 19.22 0.85
N LYS A 197 -12.18 18.24 1.70
CA LYS A 197 -11.31 17.10 1.37
C LYS A 197 -10.00 17.53 0.71
N THR A 198 -9.37 18.54 1.31
CA THR A 198 -8.09 19.10 0.89
C THR A 198 -6.99 18.53 1.75
N TYR A 199 -5.90 18.10 1.13
CA TYR A 199 -4.76 17.44 1.74
C TYR A 199 -3.48 18.20 1.46
N ARG A 200 -2.44 17.89 2.21
CA ARG A 200 -1.10 18.45 2.05
C ARG A 200 -0.06 17.34 2.17
N LYS A 201 0.97 17.37 1.32
CA LYS A 201 2.19 16.59 1.54
C LYS A 201 2.97 17.23 2.69
N ALA A 202 3.35 16.41 3.66
CA ALA A 202 4.16 16.83 4.79
C ALA A 202 5.59 16.31 4.62
N ILE A 203 6.55 17.11 5.06
CA ILE A 203 7.93 16.66 5.22
C ILE A 203 8.01 16.09 6.64
N PRO A 204 8.31 14.80 6.82
CA PRO A 204 8.42 14.23 8.16
C PRO A 204 9.48 15.00 8.93
N SER A 205 9.12 15.51 10.12
CA SER A 205 10.12 16.00 11.06
C SER A 205 10.87 14.77 11.56
N VAL A 206 12.07 14.54 11.04
CA VAL A 206 13.01 13.61 11.65
C VAL A 206 13.32 14.19 13.02
N ASN A 207 12.75 13.62 14.06
CA ASN A 207 13.05 14.01 15.43
C ASN A 207 14.44 13.47 15.72
N THR A 208 15.47 14.31 15.46
CA THR A 208 16.88 14.03 15.74
C THR A 208 17.20 14.01 17.24
N ARG A 209 16.17 13.92 18.10
CA ARG A 209 16.33 14.04 19.57
C ARG A 209 16.34 12.72 20.32
N ASP A 210 16.31 11.59 19.66
CA ASP A 210 16.65 10.32 20.30
C ASP A 210 17.99 9.83 19.75
N PRO A 211 19.11 10.11 20.44
CA PRO A 211 20.29 9.34 20.29
C PRO A 211 20.12 8.07 21.12
N TRP A 212 19.96 6.92 20.45
CA TRP A 212 20.24 5.53 20.94
C TRP A 212 19.82 5.19 22.37
#